data_1e7592c35d9b6d956099a3fdb562d86c
#
_entry.id   1e7592c35d9b6d956099a3fdb562d86c
#
_cell.length_a   1.000
_cell.length_b   1.000
_cell.length_c   1.000
_cell.angle_alpha   90.00
_cell.angle_beta   90.00
_cell.angle_gamma   90.00
#
_symmetry.space_group_name_H-M   'P 1'
#
loop_
_entity.id
_entity.type
_entity.pdbx_description
1 polymer ?
#
loop_
_entity_poly.entity_id
_entity_poly.type
_entity_poly.pdbx_seq_one_letter_code
_entity_poly.pdbx_strand_id
1 'polypeptide(L)'
;MPLDAFVCVTCGTQYPPSLTPPDRCPICLDERQYVGHEGQRWTTLAEVASGRAARIEELEPGLVAVGTEPGFAIGQRTLISHGLMWDCITLLDDRAAAAVQAAGGISAIAISHPHYYSSMVEWAERLDTRVLLHEADREWIMRPDPRVELWAGERLRVGDEHELVRLGGHFDGGTVCVWRAGASEQGCLLAGDLVQVAADRDWVSFMYSYPNMIPLPAREIRRMREVIETLRFESVHGAFWGQDIARDGKRKVLASADRYLAALSR
;
A
#
# COMPACT_ATOMS: atom_id res chain seq x y z
N MET A 1 17.10 2.98 29.89
CA MET A 1 16.43 1.98 29.06
C MET A 1 16.69 2.34 27.60
N PRO A 2 16.88 1.41 26.68
CA PRO A 2 16.95 1.76 25.27
C PRO A 2 15.62 2.40 24.83
N LEU A 3 15.67 3.22 23.80
CA LEU A 3 14.49 3.81 23.16
C LEU A 3 13.90 2.76 22.21
N ASP A 4 12.59 2.58 22.27
CA ASP A 4 11.86 1.69 21.34
C ASP A 4 11.12 2.51 20.30
N ALA A 5 11.15 2.05 19.05
CA ALA A 5 10.30 2.58 17.99
C ALA A 5 8.97 1.82 18.02
N PHE A 6 8.00 2.35 18.76
CA PHE A 6 6.71 1.72 18.95
C PHE A 6 5.90 1.59 17.66
N VAL A 7 5.16 0.52 17.54
CA VAL A 7 4.30 0.17 16.40
C VAL A 7 2.85 0.10 16.86
N CYS A 8 1.95 0.78 16.15
CA CYS A 8 0.52 0.67 16.38
C CYS A 8 0.02 -0.73 16.00
N VAL A 9 -0.61 -1.44 16.93
CA VAL A 9 -1.10 -2.82 16.69
C VAL A 9 -2.21 -2.86 15.64
N THR A 10 -3.01 -1.79 15.51
CA THR A 10 -4.16 -1.75 14.60
C THR A 10 -3.74 -1.49 13.14
N CYS A 11 -2.91 -0.47 12.87
CA CYS A 11 -2.53 -0.13 11.49
C CYS A 11 -1.09 -0.53 11.11
N GLY A 12 -0.25 -0.92 12.08
CA GLY A 12 1.12 -1.33 11.82
C GLY A 12 2.13 -0.17 11.67
N THR A 13 1.69 1.09 11.75
CA THR A 13 2.57 2.24 11.60
C THR A 13 3.53 2.36 12.78
N GLN A 14 4.81 2.54 12.45
CA GLN A 14 5.88 2.74 13.41
C GLN A 14 6.10 4.23 13.70
N TYR A 15 6.42 4.52 14.96
CA TYR A 15 6.66 5.86 15.47
C TYR A 15 8.15 6.09 15.79
N PRO A 16 8.59 7.34 15.98
CA PRO A 16 9.96 7.62 16.39
C PRO A 16 10.34 6.91 17.69
N PRO A 17 11.60 6.53 17.88
CA PRO A 17 12.06 5.94 19.14
C PRO A 17 11.76 6.85 20.34
N SER A 18 11.17 6.28 21.40
CA SER A 18 10.78 7.01 22.63
C SER A 18 10.87 6.09 23.86
N LEU A 19 10.79 6.66 25.05
CA LEU A 19 10.78 5.89 26.31
C LEU A 19 9.42 5.27 26.62
N THR A 20 8.36 5.85 26.09
CA THR A 20 6.96 5.42 26.26
C THR A 20 6.24 5.47 24.92
N PRO A 21 5.24 4.60 24.71
CA PRO A 21 4.45 4.68 23.48
C PRO A 21 3.70 6.00 23.38
N PRO A 22 3.34 6.46 22.16
CA PRO A 22 2.47 7.61 21.98
C PRO A 22 1.10 7.39 22.63
N ASP A 23 0.44 8.47 23.05
CA ASP A 23 -0.90 8.39 23.66
C ASP A 23 -1.94 7.82 22.69
N ARG A 24 -1.81 8.12 21.39
CA ARG A 24 -2.76 7.73 20.35
C ARG A 24 -2.10 7.65 18.98
N CYS A 25 -2.74 6.94 18.05
CA CYS A 25 -2.37 6.87 16.65
C CYS A 25 -3.33 7.74 15.82
N PRO A 26 -2.90 8.90 15.27
CA PRO A 26 -3.76 9.75 14.44
C PRO A 26 -4.34 9.01 13.22
N ILE A 27 -3.57 8.10 12.60
CA ILE A 27 -4.03 7.29 11.46
C ILE A 27 -5.24 6.43 11.85
N CYS A 28 -5.23 5.79 13.04
CA CYS A 28 -6.36 4.98 13.51
C CYS A 28 -7.54 5.82 14.02
N LEU A 29 -7.31 7.07 14.43
CA LEU A 29 -8.37 7.98 14.85
C LEU A 29 -9.08 8.67 13.69
N ASP A 30 -8.50 8.64 12.51
CA ASP A 30 -9.14 9.13 11.30
C ASP A 30 -10.35 8.26 10.91
N GLU A 31 -11.39 8.86 10.33
CA GLU A 31 -12.62 8.16 9.95
C GLU A 31 -12.45 7.12 8.85
N ARG A 32 -11.29 7.09 8.17
CA ARG A 32 -10.91 6.06 7.17
C ARG A 32 -10.42 4.76 7.81
N GLN A 33 -10.13 4.79 9.13
CA GLN A 33 -9.63 3.67 9.91
C GLN A 33 -10.44 3.55 11.22
N TYR A 34 -9.99 2.77 12.18
CA TYR A 34 -10.62 2.62 13.49
C TYR A 34 -9.59 2.34 14.57
N VAL A 35 -9.93 2.66 15.82
CA VAL A 35 -9.21 2.17 17.00
C VAL A 35 -9.85 0.86 17.44
N GLY A 36 -9.05 -0.17 17.73
CA GLY A 36 -9.56 -1.46 18.20
C GLY A 36 -10.49 -1.31 19.42
N HIS A 37 -11.45 -2.23 19.57
CA HIS A 37 -12.47 -2.17 20.64
C HIS A 37 -11.89 -2.14 22.06
N GLU A 38 -10.68 -2.66 22.25
CA GLU A 38 -9.95 -2.63 23.53
C GLU A 38 -9.11 -1.36 23.73
N GLY A 39 -9.27 -0.38 22.86
CA GLY A 39 -8.49 0.87 22.85
C GLY A 39 -7.17 0.76 22.08
N GLN A 40 -6.38 1.81 22.15
CA GLN A 40 -5.08 1.92 21.51
C GLN A 40 -4.08 0.95 22.16
N ARG A 41 -3.39 0.13 21.33
CA ARG A 41 -2.32 -0.77 21.77
C ARG A 41 -1.08 -0.58 20.94
N TRP A 42 0.07 -0.82 21.57
CA TRP A 42 1.39 -0.67 21.00
C TRP A 42 2.21 -1.94 21.15
N THR A 43 3.14 -2.14 20.25
CA THR A 43 4.10 -3.22 20.23
C THR A 43 5.44 -2.74 19.69
N THR A 44 6.43 -3.62 19.53
CA THR A 44 7.73 -3.35 18.91
C THR A 44 7.95 -4.27 17.72
N LEU A 45 8.89 -3.95 16.84
CA LEU A 45 9.23 -4.85 15.71
C LEU A 45 9.73 -6.21 16.19
N ALA A 46 10.46 -6.24 17.31
CA ALA A 46 10.92 -7.50 17.91
C ALA A 46 9.75 -8.39 18.35
N GLU A 47 8.71 -7.79 18.97
CA GLU A 47 7.49 -8.52 19.35
C GLU A 47 6.67 -8.92 18.11
N VAL A 48 6.61 -8.08 17.07
CA VAL A 48 5.95 -8.45 15.81
C VAL A 48 6.63 -9.67 15.18
N ALA A 49 7.97 -9.71 15.17
CA ALA A 49 8.74 -10.83 14.63
C ALA A 49 8.64 -12.09 15.50
N SER A 50 8.28 -11.95 16.78
CA SER A 50 8.10 -13.10 17.67
C SER A 50 6.84 -13.89 17.30
N GLY A 51 7.03 -15.11 16.77
CA GLY A 51 5.93 -15.99 16.35
C GLY A 51 5.30 -15.65 15.00
N ARG A 52 5.93 -14.79 14.19
CA ARG A 52 5.54 -14.49 12.81
C ARG A 52 6.72 -14.68 11.87
N ALA A 53 6.41 -14.94 10.60
CA ALA A 53 7.41 -15.08 9.56
C ALA A 53 6.89 -14.44 8.24
N ALA A 54 7.81 -14.13 7.34
CA ALA A 54 7.42 -13.68 6.02
C ALA A 54 6.75 -14.80 5.22
N ARG A 55 5.56 -14.52 4.65
CA ARG A 55 4.95 -15.27 3.57
C ARG A 55 5.41 -14.67 2.25
N ILE A 56 5.94 -15.51 1.35
CA ILE A 56 6.51 -15.09 0.07
C ILE A 56 5.86 -15.89 -1.03
N GLU A 57 5.40 -15.22 -2.09
CA GLU A 57 4.74 -15.85 -3.24
C GLU A 57 5.06 -15.07 -4.53
N GLU A 58 5.41 -15.74 -5.59
CA GLU A 58 5.47 -15.14 -6.93
C GLU A 58 4.07 -15.15 -7.53
N LEU A 59 3.53 -13.96 -7.84
CA LEU A 59 2.17 -13.79 -8.34
C LEU A 59 2.10 -13.88 -9.87
N GLU A 60 3.11 -13.34 -10.53
CA GLU A 60 3.35 -13.44 -11.97
C GLU A 60 4.88 -13.31 -12.21
N PRO A 61 5.41 -13.67 -13.38
CA PRO A 61 6.84 -13.61 -13.63
C PRO A 61 7.43 -12.24 -13.32
N GLY A 62 8.35 -12.18 -12.33
CA GLY A 62 9.02 -10.98 -11.88
C GLY A 62 8.24 -10.11 -10.89
N LEU A 63 7.06 -10.55 -10.41
CA LEU A 63 6.30 -9.91 -9.34
C LEU A 63 6.25 -10.81 -8.10
N VAL A 64 6.97 -10.42 -7.06
CA VAL A 64 7.01 -11.16 -5.79
C VAL A 64 6.22 -10.43 -4.73
N ALA A 65 5.30 -11.13 -4.07
CA ALA A 65 4.56 -10.63 -2.91
C ALA A 65 5.21 -11.10 -1.61
N VAL A 66 5.32 -10.20 -0.63
CA VAL A 66 5.77 -10.52 0.71
C VAL A 66 4.75 -9.99 1.72
N GLY A 67 4.33 -10.82 2.63
CA GLY A 67 3.40 -10.47 3.71
C GLY A 67 3.80 -11.11 5.03
N THR A 68 2.97 -11.00 6.04
CA THR A 68 3.22 -11.49 7.41
C THR A 68 2.29 -12.67 7.72
N GLU A 69 2.84 -13.77 8.24
CA GLU A 69 2.05 -14.95 8.66
C GLU A 69 2.50 -15.46 10.05
N PRO A 70 1.58 -15.63 11.04
CA PRO A 70 0.18 -15.14 11.03
C PRO A 70 0.09 -13.65 10.76
N GLY A 71 -1.05 -13.18 10.20
CA GLY A 71 -1.25 -11.78 9.83
C GLY A 71 -1.03 -10.80 10.99
N PHE A 72 -0.56 -9.60 10.69
CA PHE A 72 -0.39 -8.51 11.64
C PHE A 72 -1.03 -7.23 11.10
N ALA A 73 -1.55 -6.39 12.01
CA ALA A 73 -2.23 -5.14 11.71
C ALA A 73 -3.34 -5.31 10.66
N ILE A 74 -3.28 -4.58 9.55
CA ILE A 74 -4.28 -4.63 8.47
C ILE A 74 -4.13 -5.93 7.63
N GLY A 75 -2.95 -6.57 7.67
CA GLY A 75 -2.70 -7.82 6.97
C GLY A 75 -2.36 -7.66 5.49
N GLN A 76 -1.95 -6.46 5.08
CA GLN A 76 -1.51 -6.17 3.71
C GLN A 76 -0.21 -6.91 3.37
N ARG A 77 0.08 -6.98 2.08
CA ARG A 77 1.35 -7.44 1.50
C ARG A 77 2.05 -6.29 0.78
N THR A 78 3.37 -6.39 0.65
CA THR A 78 4.16 -5.58 -0.27
C THR A 78 4.38 -6.36 -1.57
N LEU A 79 4.56 -5.64 -2.67
CA LEU A 79 4.82 -6.20 -3.99
C LEU A 79 6.18 -5.71 -4.50
N ILE A 80 7.01 -6.61 -5.01
CA ILE A 80 8.38 -6.32 -5.45
C ILE A 80 8.49 -6.64 -6.92
N SER A 81 8.90 -5.67 -7.73
CA SER A 81 9.13 -5.83 -9.16
C SER A 81 10.25 -4.92 -9.64
N HIS A 82 11.19 -5.44 -10.42
CA HIS A 82 12.20 -4.69 -11.19
C HIS A 82 12.79 -3.46 -10.46
N GLY A 83 13.24 -3.61 -9.22
CA GLY A 83 13.90 -2.56 -8.47
C GLY A 83 12.95 -1.63 -7.69
N LEU A 84 11.65 -1.92 -7.64
CA LEU A 84 10.68 -1.20 -6.82
C LEU A 84 10.02 -2.15 -5.80
N MET A 85 9.89 -1.67 -4.56
CA MET A 85 9.00 -2.24 -3.55
C MET A 85 7.75 -1.35 -3.46
N TRP A 86 6.59 -1.92 -3.74
CA TRP A 86 5.30 -1.24 -3.70
C TRP A 86 4.54 -1.57 -2.42
N ASP A 87 4.12 -0.54 -1.69
CA ASP A 87 3.59 -0.60 -0.33
C ASP A 87 4.58 -1.19 0.68
N CYS A 88 4.24 -1.16 1.95
CA CYS A 88 5.10 -1.64 3.01
C CYS A 88 4.32 -2.51 4.00
N ILE A 89 5.03 -3.43 4.66
CA ILE A 89 4.53 -4.25 5.76
C ILE A 89 5.34 -3.95 7.02
N THR A 90 4.77 -4.27 8.18
CA THR A 90 5.46 -4.01 9.45
C THR A 90 6.57 -5.02 9.75
N LEU A 91 6.35 -6.31 9.42
CA LEU A 91 7.36 -7.34 9.65
C LEU A 91 8.58 -7.11 8.78
N LEU A 92 9.74 -7.01 9.42
CA LEU A 92 11.05 -6.99 8.77
C LEU A 92 11.91 -8.09 9.40
N ASP A 93 11.87 -9.28 8.84
CA ASP A 93 12.76 -10.39 9.18
C ASP A 93 13.81 -10.63 8.08
N ASP A 94 14.80 -11.48 8.38
CA ASP A 94 15.85 -11.80 7.40
C ASP A 94 15.31 -12.51 6.16
N ARG A 95 14.21 -13.25 6.29
CA ARG A 95 13.55 -13.94 5.18
C ARG A 95 12.87 -12.94 4.23
N ALA A 96 12.18 -11.94 4.77
CA ALA A 96 11.58 -10.88 3.99
C ALA A 96 12.65 -10.04 3.26
N ALA A 97 13.71 -9.65 3.96
CA ALA A 97 14.83 -8.92 3.36
C ALA A 97 15.54 -9.74 2.26
N ALA A 98 15.76 -11.05 2.48
CA ALA A 98 16.34 -11.95 1.50
C ALA A 98 15.46 -12.10 0.25
N ALA A 99 14.13 -12.12 0.40
CA ALA A 99 13.20 -12.17 -0.73
C ALA A 99 13.32 -10.95 -1.64
N VAL A 100 13.48 -9.73 -1.05
CA VAL A 100 13.72 -8.50 -1.82
C VAL A 100 15.03 -8.59 -2.60
N GLN A 101 16.10 -9.09 -1.98
CA GLN A 101 17.39 -9.26 -2.66
C GLN A 101 17.31 -10.32 -3.76
N ALA A 102 16.62 -11.44 -3.54
CA ALA A 102 16.41 -12.49 -4.53
C ALA A 102 15.59 -12.01 -5.74
N ALA A 103 14.69 -11.06 -5.54
CA ALA A 103 13.93 -10.39 -6.62
C ALA A 103 14.76 -9.34 -7.40
N GLY A 104 16.07 -9.24 -7.14
CA GLY A 104 16.98 -8.31 -7.81
C GLY A 104 17.31 -7.04 -7.03
N GLY A 105 16.87 -6.93 -5.78
CA GLY A 105 17.01 -5.73 -4.95
C GLY A 105 16.06 -4.60 -5.37
N ILE A 106 16.12 -3.49 -4.64
CA ILE A 106 15.28 -2.32 -4.92
C ILE A 106 16.08 -1.01 -4.85
N SER A 107 15.66 -0.02 -5.61
CA SER A 107 16.18 1.36 -5.62
C SER A 107 15.24 2.34 -4.91
N ALA A 108 13.99 1.95 -4.69
CA ALA A 108 13.01 2.74 -3.96
C ALA A 108 11.91 1.85 -3.37
N ILE A 109 11.33 2.32 -2.28
CA ILE A 109 10.03 1.90 -1.75
C ILE A 109 9.04 3.00 -2.14
N ALA A 110 7.94 2.67 -2.80
CA ALA A 110 6.86 3.62 -3.05
C ALA A 110 5.59 3.11 -2.35
N ILE A 111 4.86 4.00 -1.68
CA ILE A 111 3.71 3.61 -0.88
C ILE A 111 2.45 4.32 -1.36
N SER A 112 1.38 3.56 -1.50
CA SER A 112 0.12 4.04 -2.06
C SER A 112 -0.55 5.11 -1.20
N HIS A 113 -0.57 4.95 0.12
CA HIS A 113 -1.23 5.86 1.05
C HIS A 113 -0.86 5.56 2.53
N PRO A 114 -1.25 6.42 3.51
CA PRO A 114 -0.82 6.33 4.91
C PRO A 114 -1.11 5.03 5.67
N HIS A 115 -2.13 4.26 5.32
CA HIS A 115 -2.41 2.98 5.98
C HIS A 115 -1.29 1.94 5.80
N TYR A 116 -0.45 2.11 4.78
CA TYR A 116 0.64 1.17 4.46
C TYR A 116 2.04 1.72 4.74
N TYR A 117 2.14 2.84 5.48
CA TYR A 117 3.45 3.38 5.89
C TYR A 117 4.23 2.42 6.79
N SER A 118 3.54 1.68 7.66
CA SER A 118 4.11 0.55 8.42
C SER A 118 5.49 0.86 9.04
N SER A 119 6.47 0.01 8.84
CA SER A 119 7.86 0.21 9.27
C SER A 119 8.78 0.68 8.14
N MET A 120 8.28 1.55 7.25
CA MET A 120 8.97 1.98 6.02
C MET A 120 10.39 2.49 6.25
N VAL A 121 10.66 3.15 7.39
CA VAL A 121 11.99 3.69 7.72
C VAL A 121 12.99 2.56 7.99
N GLU A 122 12.58 1.55 8.76
CA GLU A 122 13.42 0.37 9.02
C GLU A 122 13.69 -0.44 7.73
N TRP A 123 12.69 -0.58 6.88
CA TRP A 123 12.84 -1.20 5.56
C TRP A 123 13.83 -0.42 4.70
N ALA A 124 13.70 0.91 4.64
CA ALA A 124 14.58 1.78 3.87
C ALA A 124 16.01 1.73 4.40
N GLU A 125 16.19 1.70 5.73
CA GLU A 125 17.51 1.55 6.35
C GLU A 125 18.13 0.17 6.06
N ARG A 126 17.37 -0.90 6.24
CA ARG A 126 17.84 -2.28 6.02
C ARG A 126 18.26 -2.55 4.59
N LEU A 127 17.57 -1.93 3.61
CA LEU A 127 17.80 -2.13 2.19
C LEU A 127 18.65 -1.02 1.54
N ASP A 128 19.12 -0.05 2.33
CA ASP A 128 19.87 1.13 1.88
C ASP A 128 19.20 1.84 0.71
N THR A 129 17.92 2.19 0.90
CA THR A 129 17.08 2.77 -0.14
C THR A 129 16.26 3.96 0.35
N ARG A 130 15.50 4.58 -0.53
CA ARG A 130 14.60 5.71 -0.25
C ARG A 130 13.14 5.29 -0.25
N VAL A 131 12.30 6.10 0.40
CA VAL A 131 10.84 5.95 0.42
C VAL A 131 10.21 7.10 -0.33
N LEU A 132 9.35 6.83 -1.29
CA LEU A 132 8.63 7.81 -2.11
C LEU A 132 7.18 7.91 -1.64
N LEU A 133 6.80 9.07 -1.10
CA LEU A 133 5.43 9.36 -0.66
C LEU A 133 4.90 10.60 -1.39
N HIS A 134 3.60 10.64 -1.65
CA HIS A 134 3.00 11.83 -2.23
C HIS A 134 2.90 12.96 -1.19
N GLU A 135 3.26 14.20 -1.56
CA GLU A 135 3.31 15.34 -0.65
C GLU A 135 1.96 15.72 -0.01
N ALA A 136 0.85 15.39 -0.68
CA ALA A 136 -0.49 15.66 -0.17
C ALA A 136 -0.81 14.85 1.10
N ASP A 137 -0.08 13.75 1.35
CA ASP A 137 -0.24 12.92 2.55
C ASP A 137 0.87 13.16 3.59
N ARG A 138 1.60 14.28 3.49
CA ARG A 138 2.71 14.65 4.38
C ARG A 138 2.34 14.63 5.87
N GLU A 139 1.15 15.07 6.21
CA GLU A 139 0.68 15.15 7.60
C GLU A 139 0.58 13.79 8.31
N TRP A 140 0.47 12.70 7.52
CA TRP A 140 0.37 11.33 8.01
C TRP A 140 1.72 10.65 8.23
N ILE A 141 2.84 11.34 8.03
CA ILE A 141 4.18 10.79 8.26
C ILE A 141 4.49 10.85 9.76
N MET A 142 4.18 9.77 10.47
CA MET A 142 4.36 9.69 11.93
C MET A 142 5.83 9.56 12.33
N ARG A 143 6.69 9.00 11.47
CA ARG A 143 8.13 8.86 11.69
C ARG A 143 8.90 9.52 10.54
N PRO A 144 9.23 10.82 10.65
CA PRO A 144 10.07 11.52 9.67
C PRO A 144 11.49 10.91 9.64
N ASP A 145 12.05 10.78 8.44
CA ASP A 145 13.43 10.31 8.22
C ASP A 145 13.97 10.93 6.93
N PRO A 146 15.29 11.21 6.83
CA PRO A 146 15.91 11.75 5.62
C PRO A 146 15.75 10.88 4.36
N ARG A 147 15.49 9.58 4.51
CA ARG A 147 15.22 8.67 3.39
C ARG A 147 13.82 8.83 2.82
N VAL A 148 12.91 9.54 3.52
CA VAL A 148 11.55 9.80 3.03
C VAL A 148 11.58 11.01 2.12
N GLU A 149 11.40 10.77 0.82
CA GLU A 149 11.34 11.78 -0.22
C GLU A 149 9.87 12.01 -0.63
N LEU A 150 9.47 13.27 -0.64
CA LEU A 150 8.13 13.66 -1.08
C LEU A 150 8.15 14.03 -2.55
N TRP A 151 7.22 13.48 -3.30
CA TRP A 151 6.98 13.86 -4.68
C TRP A 151 5.63 14.57 -4.84
N ALA A 152 5.52 15.43 -5.86
CA ALA A 152 4.38 16.28 -6.14
C ALA A 152 3.83 16.05 -7.56
N GLY A 153 2.61 16.50 -7.77
CA GLY A 153 1.94 16.45 -9.07
C GLY A 153 1.20 15.14 -9.30
N GLU A 154 0.82 14.88 -10.55
CA GLU A 154 -0.09 13.79 -10.89
C GLU A 154 0.65 12.49 -11.24
N ARG A 155 1.93 12.57 -11.61
CA ARG A 155 2.72 11.40 -12.05
C ARG A 155 4.19 11.55 -11.71
N LEU A 156 4.82 10.42 -11.35
CA LEU A 156 6.25 10.30 -11.15
C LEU A 156 6.77 9.01 -11.79
N ARG A 157 7.77 9.11 -12.66
CA ARG A 157 8.50 7.93 -13.14
C ARG A 157 9.53 7.47 -12.13
N VAL A 158 9.60 6.16 -11.88
CA VAL A 158 10.58 5.52 -11.02
C VAL A 158 11.31 4.46 -11.85
N GLY A 159 12.56 4.74 -12.18
CA GLY A 159 13.29 3.95 -13.17
C GLY A 159 12.60 3.95 -14.54
N ASP A 160 12.86 2.92 -15.33
CA ASP A 160 12.32 2.81 -16.68
C ASP A 160 10.95 2.10 -16.73
N GLU A 161 10.65 1.31 -15.70
CA GLU A 161 9.53 0.36 -15.73
C GLU A 161 8.30 0.80 -14.92
N HIS A 162 8.45 1.75 -13.99
CA HIS A 162 7.36 2.12 -13.09
C HIS A 162 6.91 3.56 -13.29
N GLU A 163 5.61 3.77 -13.16
CA GLU A 163 4.99 5.09 -13.10
C GLU A 163 4.04 5.15 -11.91
N LEU A 164 4.33 6.01 -10.94
CA LEU A 164 3.42 6.35 -9.86
C LEU A 164 2.40 7.35 -10.39
N VAL A 165 1.12 7.10 -10.12
CA VAL A 165 0.02 7.94 -10.59
C VAL A 165 -0.88 8.29 -9.41
N ARG A 166 -0.99 9.58 -9.12
CA ARG A 166 -1.91 10.08 -8.10
C ARG A 166 -3.35 9.82 -8.52
N LEU A 167 -4.02 8.99 -7.76
CA LEU A 167 -5.43 8.67 -7.98
C LEU A 167 -6.33 9.38 -6.99
N GLY A 168 -5.82 9.72 -5.80
CA GLY A 168 -6.59 10.36 -4.72
C GLY A 168 -7.75 9.50 -4.22
N GLY A 169 -8.81 10.14 -3.76
CA GLY A 169 -10.03 9.48 -3.30
C GLY A 169 -9.93 8.99 -1.86
N HIS A 170 -9.34 7.83 -1.63
CA HIS A 170 -9.14 7.27 -0.29
C HIS A 170 -8.26 8.16 0.61
N PHE A 171 -7.16 8.70 0.07
CA PHE A 171 -6.34 9.78 0.62
C PHE A 171 -6.04 10.79 -0.47
N ASP A 172 -5.72 12.03 -0.09
CA ASP A 172 -5.46 13.09 -1.08
C ASP A 172 -4.25 12.80 -1.95
N GLY A 173 -3.20 12.20 -1.37
CA GLY A 173 -2.02 11.70 -2.07
C GLY A 173 -2.15 10.27 -2.57
N GLY A 174 -3.31 9.64 -2.42
CA GLY A 174 -3.54 8.25 -2.80
C GLY A 174 -3.03 7.93 -4.20
N THR A 175 -2.10 6.98 -4.30
CA THR A 175 -1.30 6.66 -5.48
C THR A 175 -1.49 5.21 -5.90
N VAL A 176 -1.47 4.94 -7.20
CA VAL A 176 -1.32 3.60 -7.79
C VAL A 176 -0.01 3.54 -8.56
N CYS A 177 0.54 2.34 -8.76
CA CYS A 177 1.73 2.15 -9.56
C CYS A 177 1.42 1.33 -10.83
N VAL A 178 1.81 1.83 -11.98
CA VAL A 178 1.80 1.07 -13.24
C VAL A 178 3.19 0.50 -13.46
N TRP A 179 3.29 -0.83 -13.44
CA TRP A 179 4.49 -1.56 -13.83
C TRP A 179 4.35 -2.01 -15.29
N ARG A 180 5.19 -1.48 -16.18
CA ARG A 180 5.04 -1.64 -17.64
C ARG A 180 5.37 -3.03 -18.14
N ALA A 181 6.40 -3.68 -17.57
CA ALA A 181 6.82 -5.02 -17.95
C ALA A 181 5.88 -6.13 -17.40
N GLY A 182 4.98 -5.81 -16.48
CA GLY A 182 4.01 -6.76 -15.94
C GLY A 182 3.04 -7.30 -16.98
N ALA A 183 2.36 -8.41 -16.67
CA ALA A 183 1.42 -9.09 -17.54
C ALA A 183 1.98 -9.35 -18.96
N SER A 184 3.23 -9.82 -19.05
CA SER A 184 3.92 -10.06 -20.32
C SER A 184 3.96 -8.81 -21.22
N GLU A 185 4.41 -7.69 -20.65
CA GLU A 185 4.55 -6.37 -21.30
C GLU A 185 3.23 -5.67 -21.66
N GLN A 186 2.11 -6.18 -21.16
CA GLN A 186 0.82 -5.51 -21.31
C GLN A 186 0.51 -4.50 -20.20
N GLY A 187 1.35 -4.49 -19.15
CA GLY A 187 1.27 -3.64 -17.98
C GLY A 187 0.48 -4.26 -16.84
N CYS A 188 0.88 -3.93 -15.64
CA CYS A 188 0.26 -4.34 -14.38
C CYS A 188 -0.07 -3.11 -13.55
N LEU A 189 -1.25 -3.06 -12.92
CA LEU A 189 -1.63 -2.07 -11.93
C LEU A 189 -1.41 -2.61 -10.53
N LEU A 190 -0.46 -2.03 -9.79
CA LEU A 190 -0.27 -2.25 -8.37
C LEU A 190 -1.13 -1.23 -7.64
N ALA A 191 -2.25 -1.69 -7.08
CA ALA A 191 -3.38 -0.81 -6.78
C ALA A 191 -3.50 -0.39 -5.32
N GLY A 192 -2.75 -1.04 -4.41
CA GLY A 192 -3.05 -0.91 -2.99
C GLY A 192 -4.49 -1.36 -2.72
N ASP A 193 -5.25 -0.54 -2.01
CA ASP A 193 -6.72 -0.68 -1.88
C ASP A 193 -7.49 0.54 -2.43
N LEU A 194 -6.81 1.46 -3.14
CA LEU A 194 -7.48 2.54 -3.86
C LEU A 194 -8.41 1.99 -4.94
N VAL A 195 -8.02 0.85 -5.53
CA VAL A 195 -8.82 0.04 -6.44
C VAL A 195 -8.85 -1.37 -5.86
N GLN A 196 -9.76 -1.61 -4.94
CA GLN A 196 -9.81 -2.88 -4.21
C GLN A 196 -10.52 -3.96 -5.01
N VAL A 197 -9.82 -5.05 -5.29
CA VAL A 197 -10.40 -6.21 -5.95
C VAL A 197 -11.45 -6.84 -5.03
N ALA A 198 -12.67 -7.03 -5.55
CA ALA A 198 -13.78 -7.60 -4.81
C ALA A 198 -13.69 -9.13 -4.68
N ALA A 199 -14.58 -9.73 -3.89
CA ALA A 199 -14.70 -11.19 -3.77
C ALA A 199 -15.00 -11.84 -5.13
N ASP A 200 -15.87 -11.25 -5.93
CA ASP A 200 -16.02 -11.53 -7.35
C ASP A 200 -14.93 -10.82 -8.15
N ARG A 201 -13.98 -11.57 -8.70
CA ARG A 201 -12.80 -11.07 -9.43
C ARG A 201 -13.10 -10.36 -10.74
N ASP A 202 -14.36 -10.27 -11.14
CA ASP A 202 -14.79 -9.45 -12.27
C ASP A 202 -15.04 -7.98 -11.88
N TRP A 203 -14.95 -7.67 -10.58
CA TRP A 203 -15.24 -6.35 -10.05
C TRP A 203 -14.18 -5.83 -9.10
N VAL A 204 -14.11 -4.50 -9.02
CA VAL A 204 -13.37 -3.77 -7.98
C VAL A 204 -14.30 -2.78 -7.26
N SER A 205 -13.85 -2.26 -6.12
CA SER A 205 -14.54 -1.21 -5.37
C SER A 205 -13.59 -0.05 -5.06
N PHE A 206 -14.20 1.08 -4.72
CA PHE A 206 -13.55 2.34 -4.38
C PHE A 206 -14.22 2.91 -3.14
N MET A 207 -13.50 3.02 -2.03
CA MET A 207 -14.10 3.47 -0.77
C MET A 207 -13.28 4.62 -0.17
N TYR A 208 -13.98 5.51 0.52
CA TYR A 208 -13.33 6.45 1.40
C TYR A 208 -12.84 5.74 2.67
N SER A 209 -13.66 4.86 3.24
CA SER A 209 -13.27 3.98 4.35
C SER A 209 -13.81 2.58 4.14
N TYR A 210 -12.93 1.58 4.10
CA TYR A 210 -13.33 0.17 4.03
C TYR A 210 -13.84 -0.33 5.40
N PRO A 211 -13.13 -0.10 6.54
CA PRO A 211 -13.62 -0.58 7.83
C PRO A 211 -14.96 0.03 8.23
N ASN A 212 -15.19 1.29 7.92
CA ASN A 212 -16.40 2.01 8.28
C ASN A 212 -17.42 2.06 7.14
N MET A 213 -17.14 1.36 6.01
CA MET A 213 -18.04 1.22 4.86
C MET A 213 -18.52 2.56 4.28
N ILE A 214 -17.66 3.59 4.30
CA ILE A 214 -17.98 4.92 3.77
C ILE A 214 -17.61 4.94 2.28
N PRO A 215 -18.57 5.17 1.36
CA PRO A 215 -18.31 5.23 -0.07
C PRO A 215 -17.60 6.52 -0.47
N LEU A 216 -16.89 6.50 -1.60
CA LEU A 216 -16.43 7.72 -2.25
C LEU A 216 -17.59 8.44 -2.95
N PRO A 217 -17.58 9.78 -2.96
CA PRO A 217 -18.58 10.54 -3.69
C PRO A 217 -18.40 10.41 -5.21
N ALA A 218 -19.50 10.53 -5.97
CA ALA A 218 -19.51 10.35 -7.42
C ALA A 218 -18.50 11.21 -8.18
N ARG A 219 -18.20 12.42 -7.69
CA ARG A 219 -17.20 13.29 -8.30
C ARG A 219 -15.79 12.67 -8.30
N GLU A 220 -15.41 12.04 -7.17
CA GLU A 220 -14.11 11.39 -7.05
C GLU A 220 -14.01 10.15 -7.94
N ILE A 221 -15.07 9.35 -8.00
CA ILE A 221 -15.11 8.17 -8.89
C ILE A 221 -14.97 8.58 -10.37
N ARG A 222 -15.63 9.67 -10.80
CA ARG A 222 -15.47 10.16 -12.17
C ARG A 222 -14.04 10.57 -12.47
N ARG A 223 -13.42 11.34 -11.57
CA ARG A 223 -12.03 11.76 -11.69
C ARG A 223 -11.07 10.56 -11.73
N MET A 224 -11.21 9.61 -10.80
CA MET A 224 -10.41 8.39 -10.78
C MET A 224 -10.58 7.59 -12.09
N ARG A 225 -11.82 7.44 -12.57
CA ARG A 225 -12.12 6.76 -13.81
C ARG A 225 -11.42 7.42 -15.01
N GLU A 226 -11.46 8.75 -15.12
CA GLU A 226 -10.78 9.51 -16.17
C GLU A 226 -9.26 9.28 -16.15
N VAL A 227 -8.63 9.29 -14.96
CA VAL A 227 -7.21 8.99 -14.81
C VAL A 227 -6.92 7.55 -15.25
N ILE A 228 -7.69 6.57 -14.76
CA ILE A 228 -7.51 5.13 -15.07
C ILE A 228 -7.66 4.88 -16.57
N GLU A 229 -8.53 5.59 -17.26
CA GLU A 229 -8.72 5.46 -18.71
C GLU A 229 -7.46 5.78 -19.51
N THR A 230 -6.59 6.63 -18.97
CA THR A 230 -5.29 6.98 -19.60
C THR A 230 -4.19 5.95 -19.36
N LEU A 231 -4.37 5.02 -18.40
CA LEU A 231 -3.36 4.03 -18.02
C LEU A 231 -3.42 2.82 -18.95
N ARG A 232 -2.29 2.11 -19.06
CA ARG A 232 -2.20 0.84 -19.78
C ARG A 232 -1.84 -0.27 -18.81
N PHE A 233 -2.76 -1.22 -18.61
CA PHE A 233 -2.53 -2.41 -17.80
C PHE A 233 -3.54 -3.50 -18.17
N GLU A 234 -3.12 -4.75 -17.97
CA GLU A 234 -3.89 -5.97 -18.21
C GLU A 234 -4.21 -6.67 -16.88
N SER A 235 -3.24 -6.74 -15.95
CA SER A 235 -3.45 -7.30 -14.62
C SER A 235 -3.62 -6.22 -13.55
N VAL A 236 -4.24 -6.59 -12.41
CA VAL A 236 -4.37 -5.74 -11.22
C VAL A 236 -3.99 -6.57 -10.00
N HIS A 237 -3.09 -6.04 -9.17
CA HIS A 237 -2.71 -6.64 -7.90
C HIS A 237 -3.03 -5.69 -6.75
N GLY A 238 -3.93 -6.14 -5.87
CA GLY A 238 -4.35 -5.41 -4.67
C GLY A 238 -3.44 -5.66 -3.47
N ALA A 239 -3.74 -4.95 -2.38
CA ALA A 239 -2.96 -4.99 -1.15
C ALA A 239 -3.04 -6.32 -0.38
N PHE A 240 -4.02 -7.17 -0.65
CA PHE A 240 -4.28 -8.37 0.16
C PHE A 240 -4.13 -9.66 -0.66
N TRP A 241 -3.84 -10.76 0.02
CA TRP A 241 -3.70 -12.07 -0.60
C TRP A 241 -4.95 -12.51 -1.34
N GLY A 242 -4.76 -12.97 -2.57
CA GLY A 242 -5.84 -13.43 -3.46
C GLY A 242 -6.71 -12.30 -4.02
N GLN A 243 -6.41 -11.04 -3.80
CA GLN A 243 -7.07 -9.90 -4.42
C GLN A 243 -6.38 -9.49 -5.72
N ASP A 244 -6.45 -10.38 -6.71
CA ASP A 244 -5.74 -10.25 -7.98
C ASP A 244 -6.69 -10.44 -9.16
N ILE A 245 -6.48 -9.70 -10.23
CA ILE A 245 -7.15 -9.83 -11.53
C ILE A 245 -6.06 -10.06 -12.58
N ALA A 246 -5.99 -11.27 -13.11
CA ALA A 246 -4.91 -11.65 -14.02
C ALA A 246 -5.12 -11.15 -15.48
N ARG A 247 -6.36 -10.88 -15.89
CA ARG A 247 -6.71 -10.49 -17.27
C ARG A 247 -7.88 -9.51 -17.30
N ASP A 248 -7.95 -8.71 -18.38
CA ASP A 248 -9.00 -7.71 -18.59
C ASP A 248 -9.08 -6.66 -17.47
N GLY A 249 -7.99 -6.44 -16.73
CA GLY A 249 -7.99 -5.59 -15.54
C GLY A 249 -8.51 -4.19 -15.82
N LYS A 250 -8.01 -3.52 -16.83
CA LYS A 250 -8.48 -2.17 -17.18
C LYS A 250 -9.98 -2.11 -17.48
N ARG A 251 -10.48 -3.05 -18.30
CA ARG A 251 -11.90 -3.13 -18.64
C ARG A 251 -12.77 -3.34 -17.39
N LYS A 252 -12.34 -4.25 -16.50
CA LYS A 252 -13.05 -4.55 -15.24
C LYS A 252 -13.07 -3.37 -14.29
N VAL A 253 -11.94 -2.65 -14.14
CA VAL A 253 -11.86 -1.45 -13.30
C VAL A 253 -12.77 -0.35 -13.83
N LEU A 254 -12.76 -0.05 -15.12
CA LEU A 254 -13.63 0.96 -15.73
C LEU A 254 -15.11 0.59 -15.60
N ALA A 255 -15.48 -0.66 -15.89
CA ALA A 255 -16.84 -1.16 -15.72
C ALA A 255 -17.31 -1.08 -14.26
N SER A 256 -16.40 -1.32 -13.31
CA SER A 256 -16.70 -1.19 -11.88
C SER A 256 -16.96 0.25 -11.46
N ALA A 257 -16.20 1.21 -11.99
CA ALA A 257 -16.43 2.63 -11.76
C ALA A 257 -17.81 3.07 -12.32
N ASP A 258 -18.15 2.63 -13.53
CA ASP A 258 -19.46 2.91 -14.12
C ASP A 258 -20.62 2.29 -13.31
N ARG A 259 -20.46 1.04 -12.85
CA ARG A 259 -21.41 0.34 -11.95
C ARG A 259 -21.57 1.08 -10.62
N TYR A 260 -20.46 1.56 -10.04
CA TYR A 260 -20.46 2.30 -8.78
C TYR A 260 -21.22 3.63 -8.93
N LEU A 261 -20.95 4.40 -10.01
CA LEU A 261 -21.67 5.64 -10.32
C LEU A 261 -23.17 5.40 -10.51
N ALA A 262 -23.55 4.33 -11.21
CA ALA A 262 -24.94 3.95 -11.38
C ALA A 262 -25.63 3.61 -10.05
N ALA A 263 -24.90 2.97 -9.10
CA ALA A 263 -25.44 2.65 -7.78
C ALA A 263 -25.67 3.91 -6.92
N LEU A 264 -24.78 4.90 -7.01
CA LEU A 264 -24.92 6.19 -6.31
C LEU A 264 -26.07 7.07 -6.85
N SER A 265 -26.58 6.77 -8.03
CA SER A 265 -27.64 7.53 -8.70
C SER A 265 -29.05 6.93 -8.51
N ARG A 266 -29.17 5.81 -7.77
CA ARG A 266 -30.42 5.13 -7.42
C ARG A 266 -30.99 5.64 -6.12
#